data_235eeccb0ba8e9c8ff68e081ff0d628d
#
_entry.id   235eeccb0ba8e9c8ff68e081ff0d628d
#
_cell.length_a   1.000
_cell.length_b   1.000
_cell.length_c   1.000
_cell.angle_alpha   90.00
_cell.angle_beta   90.00
_cell.angle_gamma   90.00
#
_symmetry.space_group_name_H-M   'P 1'
#
loop_
_entity.id
_entity.type
_entity.pdbx_description
1 polymer ?
#
loop_
_entity_poly.entity_id
_entity_poly.type
_entity_poly.pdbx_seq_one_letter_code
_entity_poly.pdbx_strand_id
1 'polypeptide(L)'
;MTKRIIALSAFIGAISLSIFLFMKVSRGPLIATTESPDKTYKLQLHGRKSRPMVPILEHAVYFDLFRRGTEVSSRQKLHSGDWFDPAFENLYTDHSWVNNSTLMFYREAPEGRDTVNVTNNTARPIKFLQVTTPELFLIFDLQPQARTRLSASGQTWLSWIVVEGEFEDGTSIPWKGVNFTIASGLKGPFTYDVAINDDGPTISSPQLPVYRPH
;
A
#
# COMPACT_ATOMS: atom_id res chain seq x y z
N MET A 1 26.17 -42.23 -21.69
CA MET A 1 24.86 -41.57 -21.48
C MET A 1 24.72 -40.97 -20.06
N THR A 2 25.11 -41.65 -19.03
CA THR A 2 24.96 -41.28 -17.60
C THR A 2 25.62 -39.94 -17.19
N LYS A 3 26.82 -39.64 -17.65
CA LYS A 3 27.55 -38.40 -17.30
C LYS A 3 26.85 -37.12 -17.79
N ARG A 4 26.17 -37.17 -18.95
CA ARG A 4 25.43 -36.01 -19.49
C ARG A 4 24.15 -35.74 -18.72
N ILE A 5 23.49 -36.78 -18.22
CA ILE A 5 22.28 -36.66 -17.39
C ILE A 5 22.59 -36.06 -16.03
N ILE A 6 23.72 -36.48 -15.41
CA ILE A 6 24.19 -35.92 -14.12
C ILE A 6 24.54 -34.44 -14.27
N ALA A 7 25.23 -34.06 -15.36
CA ALA A 7 25.58 -32.66 -15.59
C ALA A 7 24.34 -31.78 -15.81
N LEU A 8 23.33 -32.29 -16.53
CA LEU A 8 22.08 -31.55 -16.76
C LEU A 8 21.28 -31.35 -15.48
N SER A 9 21.15 -32.37 -14.63
CA SER A 9 20.46 -32.28 -13.36
C SER A 9 21.17 -31.35 -12.37
N ALA A 10 22.50 -31.35 -12.33
CA ALA A 10 23.27 -30.40 -11.52
C ALA A 10 23.10 -28.95 -12.01
N PHE A 11 23.04 -28.73 -13.32
CA PHE A 11 22.83 -27.43 -13.92
C PHE A 11 21.39 -26.88 -13.61
N ILE A 12 20.37 -27.72 -13.74
CA ILE A 12 18.99 -27.37 -13.39
C ILE A 12 18.87 -27.06 -11.89
N GLY A 13 19.50 -27.86 -11.04
CA GLY A 13 19.55 -27.63 -9.60
C GLY A 13 20.22 -26.30 -9.23
N ALA A 14 21.33 -25.96 -9.89
CA ALA A 14 22.03 -24.69 -9.68
C ALA A 14 21.19 -23.48 -10.12
N ILE A 15 20.49 -23.58 -11.25
CA ILE A 15 19.59 -22.53 -11.73
C ILE A 15 18.41 -22.35 -10.75
N SER A 16 17.78 -23.44 -10.32
CA SER A 16 16.66 -23.41 -9.37
C SER A 16 17.08 -22.81 -8.04
N LEU A 17 18.25 -23.17 -7.54
CA LEU A 17 18.82 -22.61 -6.31
C LEU A 17 19.13 -21.11 -6.48
N SER A 18 19.69 -20.71 -7.61
CA SER A 18 20.00 -19.31 -7.91
C SER A 18 18.72 -18.46 -8.00
N ILE A 19 17.68 -18.96 -8.65
CA ILE A 19 16.38 -18.31 -8.72
C ILE A 19 15.76 -18.19 -7.32
N PHE A 20 15.80 -19.26 -6.54
CA PHE A 20 15.28 -19.26 -5.18
C PHE A 20 16.03 -18.26 -4.27
N LEU A 21 17.35 -18.24 -4.33
CA LEU A 21 18.17 -17.29 -3.59
C LEU A 21 17.93 -15.85 -4.05
N PHE A 22 17.83 -15.63 -5.37
CA PHE A 22 17.49 -14.31 -5.93
C PHE A 22 16.12 -13.85 -5.48
N MET A 23 15.10 -14.71 -5.48
CA MET A 23 13.75 -14.39 -4.98
C MET A 23 13.76 -14.06 -3.49
N LYS A 24 14.54 -14.81 -2.68
CA LYS A 24 14.67 -14.55 -1.24
C LYS A 24 15.42 -13.25 -0.93
N VAL A 25 16.48 -12.97 -1.69
CA VAL A 25 17.26 -11.72 -1.56
C VAL A 25 16.50 -10.51 -2.07
N SER A 26 15.62 -10.68 -3.08
CA SER A 26 14.83 -9.58 -3.65
C SER A 26 13.70 -9.08 -2.74
N ARG A 27 13.24 -9.89 -1.77
CA ARG A 27 12.20 -9.48 -0.80
C ARG A 27 12.74 -8.50 0.25
N GLY A 28 14.04 -8.48 0.48
CA GLY A 28 14.62 -7.75 1.60
C GLY A 28 14.39 -8.46 2.95
N PRO A 29 14.99 -7.97 4.04
CA PRO A 29 14.78 -8.51 5.38
C PRO A 29 13.35 -8.24 5.85
N LEU A 30 12.83 -9.11 6.72
CA LEU A 30 11.61 -8.85 7.47
C LEU A 30 11.87 -7.65 8.39
N ILE A 31 11.06 -6.59 8.24
CA ILE A 31 11.15 -5.36 9.06
C ILE A 31 10.21 -5.48 10.25
N ALA A 32 8.96 -5.87 10.00
CA ALA A 32 7.93 -5.95 11.01
C ALA A 32 6.88 -7.01 10.67
N THR A 33 6.18 -7.45 11.71
CA THR A 33 4.98 -8.27 11.59
C THR A 33 3.90 -7.63 12.44
N THR A 34 2.70 -7.49 11.90
CA THR A 34 1.53 -6.95 12.61
C THR A 34 0.31 -7.81 12.37
N GLU A 35 -0.57 -7.90 13.37
CA GLU A 35 -1.80 -8.69 13.29
C GLU A 35 -2.99 -7.80 13.65
N SER A 36 -4.13 -8.01 12.97
CA SER A 36 -5.39 -7.35 13.32
C SER A 36 -5.86 -7.73 14.71
N PRO A 37 -6.64 -6.88 15.41
CA PRO A 37 -7.12 -7.16 16.78
C PRO A 37 -7.84 -8.50 16.91
N ASP A 38 -8.59 -8.92 15.90
CA ASP A 38 -9.29 -10.20 15.83
C ASP A 38 -8.45 -11.36 15.25
N LYS A 39 -7.16 -11.11 14.90
CA LYS A 39 -6.23 -12.05 14.29
C LYS A 39 -6.68 -12.61 12.93
N THR A 40 -7.64 -11.96 12.27
CA THR A 40 -8.08 -12.35 10.93
C THR A 40 -7.00 -12.05 9.90
N TYR A 41 -6.30 -10.93 10.04
CA TYR A 41 -5.24 -10.50 9.13
C TYR A 41 -3.90 -10.42 9.83
N LYS A 42 -2.87 -10.83 9.08
CA LYS A 42 -1.47 -10.68 9.47
C LYS A 42 -0.69 -10.13 8.29
N LEU A 43 0.11 -9.11 8.52
CA LEU A 43 1.04 -8.58 7.55
C LEU A 43 2.47 -8.86 7.98
N GLN A 44 3.28 -9.23 7.00
CA GLN A 44 4.73 -9.27 7.11
C GLN A 44 5.31 -8.20 6.19
N LEU A 45 6.02 -7.24 6.79
CA LEU A 45 6.64 -6.13 6.07
C LEU A 45 8.09 -6.47 5.78
N HIS A 46 8.48 -6.33 4.53
CA HIS A 46 9.82 -6.56 4.04
C HIS A 46 10.39 -5.29 3.44
N GLY A 47 11.59 -4.87 3.85
CA GLY A 47 12.23 -3.68 3.35
C GLY A 47 13.63 -3.95 2.84
N ARG A 48 14.07 -3.14 1.88
CA ARG A 48 15.45 -3.06 1.49
C ARG A 48 16.07 -1.84 2.16
N LYS A 49 17.01 -2.04 3.08
CA LYS A 49 17.91 -0.95 3.47
C LYS A 49 18.74 -0.58 2.26
N SER A 50 18.65 0.67 1.79
CA SER A 50 19.56 1.15 0.77
C SER A 50 20.98 1.03 1.31
N ARG A 51 21.86 0.44 0.52
CA ARG A 51 23.28 0.63 0.75
C ARG A 51 23.63 1.99 0.18
N PRO A 52 24.32 2.87 0.93
CA PRO A 52 24.65 4.23 0.47
C PRO A 52 25.48 4.29 -0.81
N MET A 53 25.95 3.16 -1.34
CA MET A 53 26.74 3.07 -2.55
C MET A 53 25.97 2.81 -3.86
N VAL A 54 24.65 2.62 -3.82
CA VAL A 54 23.86 2.38 -5.05
C VAL A 54 22.62 3.26 -5.03
N PRO A 55 22.72 4.51 -5.50
CA PRO A 55 21.63 5.48 -5.47
C PRO A 55 20.44 5.14 -6.39
N ILE A 56 20.50 4.03 -7.12
CA ILE A 56 19.48 3.63 -8.12
C ILE A 56 18.49 2.58 -7.57
N LEU A 57 18.73 2.02 -6.39
CA LEU A 57 17.81 1.04 -5.81
C LEU A 57 16.78 1.77 -4.96
N GLU A 58 15.57 1.87 -5.48
CA GLU A 58 14.39 2.39 -4.77
C GLU A 58 14.28 1.77 -3.38
N HIS A 59 14.06 2.60 -2.37
CA HIS A 59 13.64 2.19 -1.05
C HIS A 59 12.19 1.66 -1.17
N ALA A 60 12.03 0.40 -1.44
CA ALA A 60 10.71 -0.19 -1.56
C ALA A 60 10.44 -1.06 -0.34
N VAL A 61 9.32 -0.82 0.30
CA VAL A 61 8.74 -1.72 1.29
C VAL A 61 7.68 -2.55 0.61
N TYR A 62 7.69 -3.83 0.89
CA TYR A 62 6.72 -4.81 0.38
C TYR A 62 6.01 -5.44 1.56
N PHE A 63 4.78 -5.86 1.34
CA PHE A 63 4.07 -6.66 2.33
C PHE A 63 3.59 -7.98 1.74
N ASP A 64 3.54 -8.98 2.60
CA ASP A 64 2.84 -10.23 2.40
C ASP A 64 1.61 -10.23 3.32
N LEU A 65 0.44 -10.50 2.73
CA LEU A 65 -0.83 -10.52 3.45
C LEU A 65 -1.29 -11.95 3.69
N PHE A 66 -1.59 -12.25 4.94
CA PHE A 66 -2.18 -13.51 5.36
C PHE A 66 -3.59 -13.28 5.90
N ARG A 67 -4.53 -14.15 5.54
CA ARG A 67 -5.87 -14.18 6.10
C ARG A 67 -6.07 -15.53 6.80
N ARG A 68 -6.33 -15.49 8.12
CA ARG A 68 -6.48 -16.71 8.97
C ARG A 68 -5.34 -17.70 8.79
N GLY A 69 -4.11 -17.21 8.73
CA GLY A 69 -2.90 -18.01 8.57
C GLY A 69 -2.56 -18.44 7.13
N THR A 70 -3.44 -18.23 6.17
CA THR A 70 -3.19 -18.52 4.75
C THR A 70 -2.69 -17.27 4.03
N GLU A 71 -1.58 -17.38 3.29
CA GLU A 71 -1.09 -16.30 2.43
C GLU A 71 -2.10 -16.05 1.30
N VAL A 72 -2.64 -14.84 1.23
CA VAL A 72 -3.63 -14.45 0.22
C VAL A 72 -3.10 -13.46 -0.78
N SER A 73 -2.02 -12.76 -0.44
CA SER A 73 -1.29 -11.90 -1.37
C SER A 73 0.16 -11.79 -0.93
N SER A 74 1.08 -11.74 -1.88
CA SER A 74 2.51 -11.65 -1.59
C SER A 74 3.19 -10.58 -2.44
N ARG A 75 4.24 -9.98 -1.88
CA ARG A 75 5.12 -9.01 -2.54
C ARG A 75 4.38 -7.78 -3.09
N GLN A 76 3.33 -7.35 -2.39
CA GLN A 76 2.67 -6.10 -2.74
C GLN A 76 3.55 -4.93 -2.31
N LYS A 77 3.79 -4.00 -3.22
CA LYS A 77 4.60 -2.81 -2.92
C LYS A 77 3.75 -1.82 -2.14
N LEU A 78 4.28 -1.33 -1.02
CA LEU A 78 3.70 -0.17 -0.35
C LEU A 78 4.15 1.09 -1.08
N HIS A 79 3.19 1.81 -1.63
CA HIS A 79 3.45 3.10 -2.25
C HIS A 79 3.31 4.22 -1.24
N SER A 80 4.37 4.96 -1.11
CA SER A 80 4.35 6.21 -0.41
C SER A 80 4.37 7.36 -1.42
N GLY A 81 3.67 8.41 -1.10
CA GLY A 81 3.58 9.57 -1.97
C GLY A 81 4.87 10.37 -2.14
N ASP A 82 5.88 10.11 -1.32
CA ASP A 82 7.11 10.90 -1.30
C ASP A 82 8.33 10.06 -1.67
N TRP A 83 8.72 10.14 -2.93
CA TRP A 83 9.82 9.37 -3.54
C TRP A 83 11.22 9.75 -3.03
N PHE A 84 11.35 10.83 -2.26
CA PHE A 84 12.64 11.43 -1.91
C PHE A 84 12.92 11.58 -0.41
N ASP A 85 12.04 11.12 0.47
CA ASP A 85 12.28 11.31 1.90
C ASP A 85 13.04 10.12 2.50
N PRO A 86 14.31 10.29 2.90
CA PRO A 86 15.09 9.26 3.59
C PRO A 86 14.52 8.89 4.98
N ALA A 87 13.61 9.70 5.53
CA ALA A 87 12.85 9.35 6.74
C ALA A 87 11.83 8.22 6.53
N PHE A 88 11.68 7.75 5.32
CA PHE A 88 10.77 6.68 4.90
C PHE A 88 11.02 5.35 5.61
N GLU A 89 12.27 5.06 6.00
CA GLU A 89 12.59 3.84 6.76
C GLU A 89 11.86 3.78 8.11
N ASN A 90 11.49 4.93 8.67
CA ASN A 90 10.78 5.02 9.96
C ASN A 90 9.25 5.01 9.80
N LEU A 91 8.72 5.37 8.62
CA LEU A 91 7.28 5.48 8.40
C LEU A 91 6.55 4.14 8.58
N TYR A 92 7.20 3.04 8.26
CA TYR A 92 6.61 1.71 8.32
C TYR A 92 6.77 1.00 9.67
N THR A 93 7.49 1.62 10.62
CA THR A 93 7.58 1.10 11.97
C THR A 93 6.43 1.58 12.85
N ASP A 94 5.93 2.80 12.57
CA ASP A 94 4.84 3.38 13.32
C ASP A 94 3.51 3.07 12.62
N HIS A 95 2.79 2.13 13.17
CA HIS A 95 1.52 1.69 12.61
C HIS A 95 0.53 1.32 13.71
N SER A 96 -0.74 1.45 13.39
CA SER A 96 -1.82 1.01 14.27
C SER A 96 -3.00 0.46 13.47
N TRP A 97 -3.68 -0.54 14.04
CA TRP A 97 -4.95 -1.00 13.51
C TRP A 97 -6.06 -0.03 13.91
N VAL A 98 -6.70 0.58 12.91
CA VAL A 98 -7.87 1.45 13.11
C VAL A 98 -9.08 0.61 13.50
N ASN A 99 -9.20 -0.57 12.89
CA ASN A 99 -10.19 -1.60 13.18
C ASN A 99 -9.68 -2.97 12.69
N ASN A 100 -10.53 -3.99 12.67
CA ASN A 100 -10.13 -5.35 12.28
C ASN A 100 -9.73 -5.49 10.80
N SER A 101 -10.09 -4.54 9.94
CA SER A 101 -9.82 -4.59 8.50
C SER A 101 -9.07 -3.37 7.95
N THR A 102 -8.60 -2.47 8.81
CA THR A 102 -7.89 -1.27 8.38
C THR A 102 -6.65 -1.05 9.23
N LEU A 103 -5.50 -1.07 8.60
CA LEU A 103 -4.19 -0.75 9.16
C LEU A 103 -3.74 0.62 8.65
N MET A 104 -3.25 1.47 9.53
CA MET A 104 -2.72 2.79 9.23
C MET A 104 -1.24 2.84 9.58
N PHE A 105 -0.44 3.37 8.65
CA PHE A 105 0.95 3.76 8.87
C PHE A 105 1.05 5.27 8.95
N TYR A 106 1.83 5.79 9.87
CA TYR A 106 1.95 7.22 10.11
C TYR A 106 3.37 7.59 10.54
N ARG A 107 3.75 8.84 10.29
CA ARG A 107 5.05 9.42 10.71
C ARG A 107 4.96 9.97 12.13
N GLU A 108 3.85 10.63 12.45
CA GLU A 108 3.51 11.19 13.74
C GLU A 108 2.06 10.82 14.04
N ALA A 109 1.71 10.61 15.31
CA ALA A 109 0.34 10.28 15.67
C ALA A 109 -0.62 11.32 15.08
N PRO A 110 -1.52 10.93 14.18
CA PRO A 110 -2.35 11.89 13.46
C PRO A 110 -3.32 12.59 14.41
N GLU A 111 -3.36 13.91 14.35
CA GLU A 111 -4.40 14.70 15.03
C GLU A 111 -5.76 14.61 14.31
N GLY A 112 -5.85 13.86 13.23
CA GLY A 112 -7.00 13.46 12.44
C GLY A 112 -8.06 14.55 12.26
N ARG A 113 -7.85 15.45 11.27
CA ARG A 113 -8.83 16.51 10.97
C ARG A 113 -9.61 16.26 9.71
N ASP A 114 -8.94 15.68 8.70
CA ASP A 114 -9.56 15.42 7.40
C ASP A 114 -10.24 14.04 7.37
N THR A 115 -11.21 13.91 6.51
CA THR A 115 -11.97 12.67 6.33
C THR A 115 -11.77 12.14 4.91
N VAL A 116 -11.44 10.87 4.78
CA VAL A 116 -11.45 10.16 3.49
C VAL A 116 -12.53 9.08 3.55
N ASN A 117 -13.56 9.24 2.75
CA ASN A 117 -14.59 8.23 2.56
C ASN A 117 -14.16 7.32 1.42
N VAL A 118 -14.16 6.03 1.64
CA VAL A 118 -13.80 5.03 0.64
C VAL A 118 -15.00 4.13 0.38
N THR A 119 -15.40 4.00 -0.87
CA THR A 119 -16.58 3.20 -1.29
C THR A 119 -16.18 2.23 -2.39
N ASN A 120 -16.58 0.98 -2.26
CA ASN A 120 -16.51 -0.01 -3.32
C ASN A 120 -17.84 -0.02 -4.08
N ASN A 121 -17.91 0.65 -5.22
CA ASN A 121 -19.11 0.71 -6.07
C ASN A 121 -19.20 -0.47 -7.06
N THR A 122 -18.25 -1.41 -7.02
CA THR A 122 -18.26 -2.58 -7.91
C THR A 122 -19.07 -3.73 -7.32
N ALA A 123 -19.34 -4.74 -8.13
CA ALA A 123 -19.92 -6.01 -7.69
C ALA A 123 -18.87 -6.98 -7.12
N ARG A 124 -17.58 -6.61 -7.15
CA ARG A 124 -16.46 -7.48 -6.76
C ARG A 124 -15.92 -7.09 -5.38
N PRO A 125 -15.64 -8.04 -4.49
CA PRO A 125 -14.96 -7.74 -3.24
C PRO A 125 -13.49 -7.34 -3.51
N ILE A 126 -13.02 -6.33 -2.78
CA ILE A 126 -11.64 -5.85 -2.84
C ILE A 126 -10.83 -6.59 -1.77
N LYS A 127 -9.78 -7.30 -2.19
CA LYS A 127 -8.89 -8.05 -1.31
C LYS A 127 -8.10 -7.11 -0.40
N PHE A 128 -7.46 -6.12 -0.99
CA PHE A 128 -6.85 -5.00 -0.30
C PHE A 128 -6.91 -3.73 -1.14
N LEU A 129 -7.01 -2.60 -0.45
CA LEU A 129 -6.93 -1.27 -1.04
C LEU A 129 -5.93 -0.44 -0.25
N GLN A 130 -4.99 0.14 -0.95
CA GLN A 130 -4.04 1.10 -0.44
C GLN A 130 -4.56 2.51 -0.73
N VAL A 131 -4.71 3.30 0.31
CA VAL A 131 -5.07 4.72 0.22
C VAL A 131 -3.97 5.51 0.88
N THR A 132 -3.25 6.29 0.10
CA THR A 132 -2.13 7.10 0.56
C THR A 132 -2.51 8.57 0.58
N THR A 133 -2.37 9.16 1.72
CA THR A 133 -2.47 10.57 2.07
C THR A 133 -1.13 10.93 2.74
N PRO A 134 -0.99 11.89 3.63
CA PRO A 134 0.19 11.92 4.52
C PRO A 134 0.40 10.62 5.28
N GLU A 135 -0.68 9.96 5.66
CA GLU A 135 -0.68 8.59 6.18
C GLU A 135 -0.93 7.60 5.04
N LEU A 136 -0.56 6.36 5.27
CA LEU A 136 -0.88 5.23 4.40
C LEU A 136 -1.88 4.32 5.09
N PHE A 137 -3.02 4.07 4.45
CA PHE A 137 -4.04 3.15 4.92
C PHE A 137 -4.05 1.90 4.05
N LEU A 138 -4.06 0.72 4.68
CA LEU A 138 -4.37 -0.55 4.05
C LEU A 138 -5.74 -1.01 4.54
N ILE A 139 -6.69 -1.11 3.63
CA ILE A 139 -8.05 -1.58 3.87
C ILE A 139 -8.17 -2.98 3.30
N PHE A 140 -8.62 -3.95 4.09
CA PHE A 140 -8.77 -5.34 3.69
C PHE A 140 -10.23 -5.73 3.59
N ASP A 141 -10.55 -6.60 2.61
CA ASP A 141 -11.85 -7.23 2.45
C ASP A 141 -13.03 -6.24 2.36
N LEU A 142 -12.84 -5.18 1.55
CA LEU A 142 -13.90 -4.21 1.33
C LEU A 142 -14.95 -4.79 0.38
N GLN A 143 -16.08 -5.20 0.97
CA GLN A 143 -17.18 -5.87 0.27
C GLN A 143 -17.83 -4.97 -0.79
N PRO A 144 -18.52 -5.55 -1.81
CA PRO A 144 -19.34 -4.80 -2.75
C PRO A 144 -20.30 -3.84 -2.04
N GLN A 145 -20.38 -2.61 -2.53
CA GLN A 145 -21.22 -1.53 -1.99
C GLN A 145 -20.88 -1.10 -0.55
N ALA A 146 -19.81 -1.65 0.04
CA ALA A 146 -19.37 -1.25 1.36
C ALA A 146 -18.66 0.11 1.33
N ARG A 147 -18.76 0.81 2.46
CA ARG A 147 -18.11 2.08 2.68
C ARG A 147 -17.31 2.05 3.98
N THR A 148 -16.13 2.64 3.96
CA THR A 148 -15.33 2.89 5.17
C THR A 148 -14.93 4.36 5.23
N ARG A 149 -14.67 4.84 6.44
CA ARG A 149 -14.27 6.22 6.71
C ARG A 149 -12.92 6.20 7.40
N LEU A 150 -11.98 6.98 6.88
CA LEU A 150 -10.64 7.15 7.41
C LEU A 150 -10.50 8.57 7.95
N SER A 151 -9.73 8.73 9.02
CA SER A 151 -9.32 10.04 9.53
C SER A 151 -7.86 10.26 9.16
N ALA A 152 -7.58 11.32 8.42
CA ALA A 152 -6.26 11.69 7.94
C ALA A 152 -5.81 13.03 8.55
N SER A 153 -4.50 13.27 8.61
CA SER A 153 -3.95 14.56 9.01
C SER A 153 -4.33 15.64 8.02
N GLY A 154 -4.74 16.79 8.53
CA GLY A 154 -5.06 17.95 7.71
C GLY A 154 -3.80 18.54 7.07
N GLN A 155 -3.92 18.97 5.81
CA GLN A 155 -2.85 19.64 5.07
C GLN A 155 -3.11 21.14 4.98
N THR A 156 -2.04 21.93 4.75
CA THR A 156 -2.13 23.39 4.87
C THR A 156 -2.32 24.11 3.55
N TRP A 157 -1.86 23.55 2.43
CA TRP A 157 -1.89 24.26 1.13
C TRP A 157 -2.04 23.36 -0.09
N LEU A 158 -1.65 22.10 0.01
CA LEU A 158 -1.84 21.09 -1.02
C LEU A 158 -2.22 19.78 -0.35
N SER A 159 -3.25 19.14 -0.85
CA SER A 159 -3.64 17.80 -0.44
C SER A 159 -3.54 16.86 -1.64
N TRP A 160 -3.06 15.66 -1.40
CA TRP A 160 -2.95 14.65 -2.43
C TRP A 160 -3.45 13.31 -1.87
N ILE A 161 -4.07 12.54 -2.76
CA ILE A 161 -4.54 11.19 -2.45
C ILE A 161 -4.12 10.28 -3.59
N VAL A 162 -3.56 9.14 -3.24
CA VAL A 162 -3.23 8.06 -4.17
C VAL A 162 -3.95 6.79 -3.75
N VAL A 163 -4.46 6.06 -4.73
CA VAL A 163 -5.21 4.81 -4.52
C VAL A 163 -4.71 3.75 -5.48
N GLU A 164 -4.58 2.52 -5.00
CA GLU A 164 -4.33 1.31 -5.77
C GLU A 164 -4.72 0.08 -4.95
N GLY A 165 -4.83 -1.08 -5.56
CA GLY A 165 -5.18 -2.29 -4.83
C GLY A 165 -5.39 -3.51 -5.71
N GLU A 166 -6.06 -4.50 -5.15
CA GLU A 166 -6.36 -5.77 -5.81
C GLU A 166 -7.72 -6.30 -5.39
N PHE A 167 -8.50 -6.78 -6.35
CA PHE A 167 -9.73 -7.52 -6.11
C PHE A 167 -9.44 -8.96 -5.65
N GLU A 168 -10.44 -9.63 -5.07
CA GLU A 168 -10.31 -11.03 -4.63
C GLU A 168 -9.99 -12.00 -5.78
N ASP A 169 -10.37 -11.67 -7.00
CA ASP A 169 -10.06 -12.45 -8.21
C ASP A 169 -8.63 -12.27 -8.73
N GLY A 170 -7.81 -11.45 -8.06
CA GLY A 170 -6.44 -11.13 -8.44
C GLY A 170 -6.31 -10.00 -9.48
N THR A 171 -7.42 -9.42 -9.94
CA THR A 171 -7.38 -8.26 -10.85
C THR A 171 -6.91 -7.01 -10.10
N SER A 172 -5.95 -6.30 -10.66
CA SER A 172 -5.43 -5.07 -10.06
C SER A 172 -6.43 -3.92 -10.17
N ILE A 173 -6.55 -3.13 -9.10
CA ILE A 173 -7.15 -1.80 -9.13
C ILE A 173 -6.05 -0.84 -9.57
N PRO A 174 -6.23 -0.12 -10.71
CA PRO A 174 -5.18 0.69 -11.26
C PRO A 174 -4.82 1.86 -10.32
N TRP A 175 -3.55 2.20 -10.31
CA TRP A 175 -3.04 3.38 -9.61
C TRP A 175 -3.75 4.65 -10.07
N LYS A 176 -4.20 5.47 -9.13
CA LYS A 176 -4.79 6.78 -9.38
C LYS A 176 -4.31 7.77 -8.32
N GLY A 177 -3.69 8.86 -8.78
CA GLY A 177 -3.28 9.97 -7.94
C GLY A 177 -4.05 11.25 -8.28
N VAL A 178 -4.47 12.00 -7.29
CA VAL A 178 -5.12 13.32 -7.46
C VAL A 178 -4.55 14.29 -6.45
N ASN A 179 -4.18 15.48 -6.91
CA ASN A 179 -3.79 16.61 -6.10
C ASN A 179 -4.95 17.61 -6.01
N PHE A 180 -5.17 18.18 -4.85
CA PHE A 180 -6.16 19.21 -4.59
C PHE A 180 -5.48 20.51 -4.17
N THR A 181 -5.96 21.63 -4.68
CA THR A 181 -5.48 22.95 -4.27
C THR A 181 -6.29 23.43 -3.07
N ILE A 182 -5.60 23.78 -2.00
CA ILE A 182 -6.17 24.44 -0.84
C ILE A 182 -5.93 25.93 -1.00
N ALA A 183 -6.98 26.72 -1.25
CA ALA A 183 -6.85 28.15 -1.39
C ALA A 183 -6.33 28.80 -0.09
N SER A 184 -5.53 29.86 -0.23
CA SER A 184 -5.01 30.60 0.91
C SER A 184 -6.15 31.09 1.81
N GLY A 185 -6.04 30.77 3.10
CA GLY A 185 -7.07 31.10 4.10
C GLY A 185 -8.18 30.08 4.27
N LEU A 186 -8.29 29.09 3.39
CA LEU A 186 -9.23 27.98 3.58
C LEU A 186 -8.69 27.03 4.66
N LYS A 187 -9.50 26.75 5.67
CA LYS A 187 -9.12 25.87 6.78
C LYS A 187 -10.01 24.63 6.77
N GLY A 188 -9.39 23.46 6.98
CA GLY A 188 -10.11 22.20 7.18
C GLY A 188 -11.02 22.21 8.41
N PRO A 189 -11.72 21.12 8.70
CA PRO A 189 -11.50 19.80 8.11
C PRO A 189 -12.05 19.67 6.68
N PHE A 190 -11.31 18.96 5.82
CA PHE A 190 -11.76 18.65 4.46
C PHE A 190 -12.28 17.21 4.38
N THR A 191 -13.16 17.01 3.41
CA THR A 191 -13.68 15.68 3.07
C THR A 191 -13.24 15.30 1.66
N TYR A 192 -12.79 14.07 1.52
CA TYR A 192 -12.43 13.47 0.24
C TYR A 192 -13.26 12.20 0.05
N ASP A 193 -13.70 11.98 -1.17
CA ASP A 193 -14.44 10.80 -1.57
C ASP A 193 -13.61 10.00 -2.57
N VAL A 194 -13.30 8.76 -2.22
CA VAL A 194 -12.65 7.75 -3.05
C VAL A 194 -13.68 6.71 -3.40
N ALA A 195 -13.97 6.54 -4.67
CA ALA A 195 -14.87 5.50 -5.14
C ALA A 195 -14.16 4.57 -6.11
N ILE A 196 -14.22 3.28 -5.84
CA ILE A 196 -13.71 2.24 -6.73
C ILE A 196 -14.87 1.80 -7.61
N ASN A 197 -14.76 2.07 -8.90
CA ASN A 197 -15.76 1.74 -9.91
C ASN A 197 -15.20 0.69 -10.88
N ASP A 198 -16.04 0.12 -11.73
CA ASP A 198 -15.63 -0.90 -12.71
C ASP A 198 -14.65 -0.35 -13.76
N ASP A 199 -14.71 0.94 -14.06
CA ASP A 199 -13.80 1.66 -14.95
C ASP A 199 -12.55 2.24 -14.24
N GLY A 200 -12.42 2.02 -12.94
CA GLY A 200 -11.30 2.42 -12.10
C GLY A 200 -11.64 3.40 -10.99
N PRO A 201 -10.64 3.79 -10.18
CA PRO A 201 -10.85 4.70 -9.06
C PRO A 201 -11.21 6.12 -9.48
N THR A 202 -12.13 6.75 -8.77
CA THR A 202 -12.40 8.19 -8.82
C THR A 202 -12.11 8.81 -7.46
N ILE A 203 -11.50 9.99 -7.47
CA ILE A 203 -11.13 10.74 -6.27
C ILE A 203 -11.64 12.16 -6.44
N SER A 204 -12.39 12.65 -5.45
CA SER A 204 -12.99 13.98 -5.48
C SER A 204 -13.04 14.59 -4.08
N SER A 205 -13.28 15.89 -4.00
CA SER A 205 -13.60 16.59 -2.76
C SER A 205 -14.73 17.58 -3.05
N PRO A 206 -15.76 17.63 -2.21
CA PRO A 206 -16.81 18.63 -2.37
C PRO A 206 -16.34 20.07 -2.06
N GLN A 207 -15.24 20.21 -1.33
CA GLN A 207 -14.72 21.50 -0.88
C GLN A 207 -13.53 22.02 -1.68
N LEU A 208 -12.79 21.13 -2.34
CA LEU A 208 -11.51 21.46 -2.97
C LEU A 208 -11.51 21.16 -4.47
N PRO A 209 -11.03 22.09 -5.29
CA PRO A 209 -10.80 21.80 -6.70
C PRO A 209 -9.59 20.88 -6.90
N VAL A 210 -9.68 20.03 -7.92
CA VAL A 210 -8.55 19.24 -8.39
C VAL A 210 -7.48 20.16 -8.98
N TYR A 211 -6.25 20.02 -8.53
CA TYR A 211 -5.12 20.75 -9.08
C TYR A 211 -4.88 20.29 -10.54
N ARG A 212 -4.89 21.23 -11.46
CA ARG A 212 -4.51 21.03 -12.86
C ARG A 212 -3.26 21.86 -13.13
N PRO A 213 -2.10 21.24 -13.32
CA PRO A 213 -0.92 21.99 -13.75
C PRO A 213 -1.22 22.61 -15.14
N HIS A 214 -0.89 23.87 -15.29
CA HIS A 214 -0.96 24.60 -16.57
C HIS A 214 0.19 24.21 -17.47
#